data_8ae764e1949b6365d87894e3cf9628c8
#
_entry.id   8ae764e1949b6365d87894e3cf9628c8
#
_cell.length_a   1.000
_cell.length_b   1.000
_cell.length_c   1.000
_cell.angle_alpha   90.00
_cell.angle_beta   90.00
_cell.angle_gamma   90.00
#
_symmetry.space_group_name_H-M   'P 1'
#
loop_
_entity.id
_entity.type
_entity.pdbx_description
1 polymer ?
#
loop_
_entity_poly.entity_id
_entity_poly.type
_entity_poly.pdbx_seq_one_letter_code
_entity_poly.pdbx_strand_id
1 'polypeptide(L)'
;MKQGLEKKNLKENFSKEILNFFKKRKFNFTDLDLLIDTNLLTERSGEQFKKSALTYKDLLGKEISLRPDLTVSTALKYIQEKKVKEEKYCYYGAAYRLDKKGDLNVFDQLGCEIINPSNNNASLFLIDSILEPI
;
A
#
# COMPACT_ATOMS: atom_id res chain seq x y z
N MET A 1 5.09 -26.25 13.11
CA MET A 1 5.64 -25.05 13.77
C MET A 1 6.96 -24.56 13.17
N LYS A 2 7.98 -25.39 12.99
CA LYS A 2 9.24 -24.98 12.35
C LYS A 2 9.08 -24.45 10.92
N GLN A 3 8.31 -25.12 10.05
CA GLN A 3 8.07 -24.69 8.68
C GLN A 3 7.37 -23.32 8.56
N GLY A 4 6.50 -23.00 9.53
CA GLY A 4 5.84 -21.68 9.54
C GLY A 4 6.77 -20.54 9.90
N LEU A 5 7.69 -20.79 10.85
CA LEU A 5 8.72 -19.81 11.23
C LEU A 5 9.74 -19.58 10.11
N GLU A 6 10.19 -20.65 9.44
CA GLU A 6 11.12 -20.54 8.31
C GLU A 6 10.52 -19.74 7.15
N LYS A 7 9.26 -20.01 6.79
CA LYS A 7 8.55 -19.24 5.76
C LYS A 7 8.38 -17.77 6.15
N LYS A 8 8.08 -17.49 7.42
CA LYS A 8 7.95 -16.11 7.92
C LYS A 8 9.30 -15.37 7.84
N ASN A 9 10.36 -16.00 8.30
CA ASN A 9 11.70 -15.42 8.25
C ASN A 9 12.19 -15.17 6.82
N LEU A 10 11.92 -16.09 5.90
CA LEU A 10 12.25 -15.92 4.48
C LEU A 10 11.53 -14.72 3.87
N LYS A 11 10.24 -14.58 4.18
CA LYS A 11 9.39 -13.49 3.70
C LYS A 11 9.85 -12.14 4.24
N GLU A 12 10.18 -12.06 5.52
CA GLU A 12 10.71 -10.84 6.15
C GLU A 12 12.07 -10.44 5.57
N ASN A 13 12.97 -11.38 5.35
CA ASN A 13 14.28 -11.12 4.76
C ASN A 13 14.16 -10.63 3.32
N PHE A 14 13.32 -11.28 2.51
CA PHE A 14 13.05 -10.88 1.12
C PHE A 14 12.47 -9.47 1.05
N SER A 15 11.50 -9.16 1.90
CA SER A 15 10.89 -7.82 1.96
C SER A 15 11.90 -6.74 2.34
N LYS A 16 12.79 -7.03 3.30
CA LYS A 16 13.85 -6.11 3.69
C LYS A 16 14.83 -5.82 2.55
N GLU A 17 15.22 -6.86 1.81
CA GLU A 17 16.13 -6.70 0.66
C GLU A 17 15.53 -5.82 -0.43
N ILE A 18 14.26 -6.04 -0.79
CA ILE A 18 13.56 -5.23 -1.79
C ILE A 18 13.37 -3.80 -1.31
N LEU A 19 12.98 -3.59 -0.06
CA LEU A 19 12.85 -2.24 0.50
C LEU A 19 14.19 -1.49 0.51
N ASN A 20 15.29 -2.16 0.84
CA ASN A 20 16.62 -1.58 0.77
C ASN A 20 17.01 -1.21 -0.67
N PHE A 21 16.64 -2.04 -1.63
CA PHE A 21 16.83 -1.75 -3.04
C PHE A 21 16.11 -0.46 -3.46
N PHE A 22 14.86 -0.29 -3.06
CA PHE A 22 14.11 0.94 -3.34
C PHE A 22 14.66 2.15 -2.60
N LYS A 23 15.09 2.00 -1.35
CA LYS A 23 15.73 3.07 -0.57
C LYS A 23 17.00 3.60 -1.23
N LYS A 24 17.83 2.70 -1.78
CA LYS A 24 19.04 3.08 -2.54
C LYS A 24 18.70 3.91 -3.79
N ARG A 25 17.50 3.75 -4.34
CA ARG A 25 16.98 4.51 -5.49
C ARG A 25 16.16 5.73 -5.08
N LYS A 26 16.32 6.17 -3.84
CA LYS A 26 15.67 7.35 -3.26
C LYS A 26 14.13 7.23 -3.14
N PHE A 27 13.62 6.01 -3.03
CA PHE A 27 12.27 5.80 -2.55
C PHE A 27 12.24 5.91 -1.02
N ASN A 28 11.30 6.66 -0.50
CA ASN A 28 11.10 6.81 0.92
C ASN A 28 10.18 5.70 1.42
N PHE A 29 10.65 4.92 2.39
CA PHE A 29 9.77 4.00 3.09
C PHE A 29 8.70 4.79 3.83
N THR A 30 7.46 4.43 3.60
CA THR A 30 6.33 5.09 4.25
C THR A 30 5.53 4.09 5.06
N ASP A 31 5.26 4.47 6.30
CA ASP A 31 4.32 3.77 7.16
C ASP A 31 2.92 4.30 6.86
N LEU A 32 2.01 3.39 6.54
CA LEU A 32 0.67 3.71 6.08
C LEU A 32 -0.36 3.39 7.17
N ASP A 33 -1.33 4.24 7.33
CA ASP A 33 -2.40 4.05 8.30
C ASP A 33 -3.19 2.78 8.02
N LEU A 34 -3.43 2.01 9.06
CA LEU A 34 -4.28 0.81 9.00
C LEU A 34 -5.74 1.15 8.74
N LEU A 35 -6.21 2.22 9.34
CA LEU A 35 -7.59 2.67 9.27
C LEU A 35 -7.71 3.88 8.35
N ILE A 36 -8.70 3.83 7.48
CA ILE A 36 -8.97 4.86 6.48
C ILE A 36 -10.42 5.32 6.62
N ASP A 37 -10.64 6.63 6.47
CA ASP A 37 -11.99 7.17 6.29
C ASP A 37 -12.66 6.55 5.06
N THR A 38 -13.78 5.87 5.26
CA THR A 38 -14.47 5.16 4.16
C THR A 38 -14.93 6.12 3.06
N ASN A 39 -15.33 7.34 3.40
CA ASN A 39 -15.74 8.32 2.40
C ASN A 39 -14.56 8.74 1.50
N LEU A 40 -13.39 8.97 2.08
CA LEU A 40 -12.18 9.26 1.32
C LEU A 40 -11.79 8.09 0.41
N LEU A 41 -11.87 6.87 0.92
CA LEU A 41 -11.61 5.67 0.15
C LEU A 41 -12.56 5.58 -1.05
N THR A 42 -13.85 5.80 -0.86
CA THR A 42 -14.88 5.74 -1.90
C THR A 42 -14.70 6.84 -2.95
N GLU A 43 -14.44 8.07 -2.54
CA GLU A 43 -14.20 9.20 -3.45
C GLU A 43 -13.02 8.96 -4.39
N ARG A 44 -11.96 8.33 -3.88
CA ARG A 44 -10.71 8.18 -4.63
C ARG A 44 -10.60 6.88 -5.40
N SER A 45 -11.25 5.82 -4.92
CA SER A 45 -11.09 4.46 -5.46
C SER A 45 -12.38 3.86 -6.01
N GLY A 46 -13.52 4.53 -5.81
CA GLY A 46 -14.82 4.09 -6.27
C GLY A 46 -15.52 3.08 -5.36
N GLU A 47 -16.77 2.79 -5.69
CA GLU A 47 -17.65 1.92 -4.91
C GLU A 47 -17.18 0.46 -4.82
N GLN A 48 -16.41 0.00 -5.79
CA GLN A 48 -15.88 -1.38 -5.77
C GLN A 48 -14.97 -1.62 -4.56
N PHE A 49 -14.11 -0.66 -4.22
CA PHE A 49 -13.26 -0.76 -3.03
C PHE A 49 -14.07 -0.73 -1.75
N LYS A 50 -15.13 0.07 -1.71
CA LYS A 50 -16.04 0.09 -0.56
C LYS A 50 -16.67 -1.28 -0.30
N LYS A 51 -17.10 -1.99 -1.36
CA LYS A 51 -17.70 -3.32 -1.25
C LYS A 51 -16.71 -4.39 -0.74
N SER A 52 -15.43 -4.25 -1.08
CA SER A 52 -14.39 -5.19 -0.68
C SER A 52 -13.68 -4.80 0.63
N ALA A 53 -13.94 -3.63 1.18
CA ALA A 53 -13.33 -3.16 2.41
C ALA A 53 -14.13 -3.60 3.64
N LEU A 54 -13.43 -4.07 4.67
CA LEU A 54 -14.05 -4.28 5.97
C LEU A 54 -14.25 -2.93 6.64
N THR A 55 -15.50 -2.57 6.88
CA THR A 55 -15.89 -1.26 7.44
C THR A 55 -16.61 -1.43 8.77
N TYR A 56 -16.47 -0.42 9.62
CA TYR A 56 -17.26 -0.29 10.84
C TYR A 56 -17.60 1.17 11.09
N LYS A 57 -18.59 1.42 11.94
CA LYS A 57 -18.89 2.77 12.42
C LYS A 57 -18.25 2.99 13.78
N ASP A 58 -17.57 4.11 13.91
CA ASP A 58 -17.03 4.55 15.21
C ASP A 58 -18.14 5.06 16.14
N LEU A 59 -17.77 5.46 17.34
CA LEU A 59 -18.71 5.97 18.34
C LEU A 59 -19.46 7.25 17.91
N LEU A 60 -18.91 7.98 16.94
CA LEU A 60 -19.52 9.19 16.38
C LEU A 60 -20.33 8.91 15.11
N GLY A 61 -20.46 7.64 14.72
CA GLY A 61 -21.18 7.23 13.51
C GLY A 61 -20.40 7.38 12.22
N LYS A 62 -19.10 7.70 12.27
CA LYS A 62 -18.23 7.80 11.11
C LYS A 62 -17.83 6.40 10.61
N GLU A 63 -17.95 6.18 9.31
CA GLU A 63 -17.51 4.93 8.70
C GLU A 63 -16.00 4.90 8.53
N ILE A 64 -15.38 3.86 9.08
CA ILE A 64 -13.95 3.60 9.02
C ILE A 64 -13.72 2.26 8.35
N SER A 65 -12.74 2.19 7.47
CA SER A 65 -12.34 0.96 6.77
C SER A 65 -10.95 0.51 7.17
N LEU A 66 -10.75 -0.80 7.25
CA LEU A 66 -9.40 -1.36 7.17
C LEU A 66 -8.86 -1.15 5.75
N ARG A 67 -7.62 -0.75 5.63
CA ARG A 67 -6.99 -0.50 4.32
C ARG A 67 -7.07 -1.73 3.40
N PRO A 68 -7.74 -1.63 2.25
CA PRO A 68 -7.85 -2.75 1.31
C PRO A 68 -6.70 -2.81 0.32
N ASP A 69 -5.92 -1.74 0.22
CA ASP A 69 -4.85 -1.58 -0.75
C ASP A 69 -3.84 -0.52 -0.31
N LEU A 70 -2.55 -0.83 -0.41
CA LEU A 70 -1.51 0.10 0.01
C LEU A 70 -1.18 1.16 -1.06
N THR A 71 -1.45 0.90 -2.33
CA THR A 71 -1.36 1.92 -3.39
C THR A 71 -2.31 3.07 -3.12
N VAL A 72 -3.57 2.76 -2.84
CA VAL A 72 -4.59 3.76 -2.49
C VAL A 72 -4.21 4.50 -1.19
N SER A 73 -3.76 3.77 -0.18
CA SER A 73 -3.30 4.36 1.09
C SER A 73 -2.15 5.35 0.89
N THR A 74 -1.22 5.04 0.00
CA THR A 74 -0.10 5.92 -0.35
C THR A 74 -0.59 7.20 -1.03
N ALA A 75 -1.52 7.08 -1.97
CA ALA A 75 -2.12 8.23 -2.64
C ALA A 75 -2.88 9.14 -1.67
N LEU A 76 -3.65 8.54 -0.75
CA LEU A 76 -4.36 9.29 0.29
C LEU A 76 -3.40 10.03 1.23
N LYS A 77 -2.31 9.40 1.64
CA LYS A 77 -1.27 10.04 2.45
C LYS A 77 -0.67 11.25 1.74
N TYR A 78 -0.30 11.12 0.46
CA TYR A 78 0.22 12.21 -0.35
C TYR A 78 -0.74 13.41 -0.38
N ILE A 79 -2.04 13.15 -0.57
CA ILE A 79 -3.08 14.19 -0.61
C ILE A 79 -3.27 14.84 0.78
N GLN A 80 -3.32 14.04 1.83
CA GLN A 80 -3.49 14.53 3.21
C GLN A 80 -2.32 15.41 3.66
N GLU A 81 -1.12 15.07 3.26
CA GLU A 81 0.09 15.87 3.53
C GLU A 81 0.21 17.10 2.63
N LYS A 82 -0.77 17.32 1.73
CA LYS A 82 -0.79 18.45 0.78
C LYS A 82 0.48 18.57 -0.06
N LYS A 83 1.05 17.43 -0.42
CA LYS A 83 2.21 17.39 -1.31
C LYS A 83 1.82 17.85 -2.71
N VAL A 84 2.74 18.55 -3.39
CA VAL A 84 2.54 19.10 -4.73
C VAL A 84 3.67 18.75 -5.69
N LYS A 85 4.74 18.16 -5.19
CA LYS A 85 5.92 17.76 -5.96
C LYS A 85 5.95 16.25 -6.14
N GLU A 86 6.83 15.79 -7.03
CA GLU A 86 7.13 14.37 -7.16
C GLU A 86 7.57 13.78 -5.83
N GLU A 87 6.95 12.68 -5.47
CA GLU A 87 7.33 11.86 -4.33
C GLU A 87 7.47 10.39 -4.75
N LYS A 88 8.47 9.74 -4.21
CA LYS A 88 8.75 8.33 -4.41
C LYS A 88 8.58 7.59 -3.11
N TYR A 89 7.63 6.69 -3.06
CA TYR A 89 7.32 5.90 -1.87
C TYR A 89 7.60 4.44 -2.10
N CYS A 90 8.06 3.74 -1.07
CA CYS A 90 8.00 2.29 -1.00
C CYS A 90 7.33 1.87 0.31
N TYR A 91 6.66 0.74 0.28
CA TYR A 91 5.89 0.27 1.42
C TYR A 91 5.90 -1.26 1.49
N TYR A 92 5.66 -1.75 2.67
CA TYR A 92 5.38 -3.15 2.97
C TYR A 92 4.38 -3.21 4.12
N GLY A 93 3.32 -3.98 3.95
CA GLY A 93 2.33 -4.16 5.00
C GLY A 93 1.15 -5.01 4.58
N ALA A 94 0.30 -5.32 5.54
CA ALA A 94 -0.91 -6.09 5.32
C ALA A 94 -2.03 -5.24 4.70
N ALA A 95 -2.73 -5.84 3.73
CA ALA A 95 -3.99 -5.35 3.19
C ALA A 95 -5.12 -6.32 3.58
N TYR A 96 -6.33 -5.79 3.64
CA TYR A 96 -7.51 -6.49 4.18
C TYR A 96 -8.66 -6.37 3.20
N ARG A 97 -9.09 -7.47 2.60
CA ARG A 97 -10.21 -7.48 1.65
C ARG A 97 -11.22 -8.55 1.98
N LEU A 98 -12.48 -8.19 1.84
CA LEU A 98 -13.58 -9.15 1.85
C LEU A 98 -13.71 -9.80 0.48
N ASP A 99 -13.86 -11.11 0.45
CA ASP A 99 -14.21 -11.84 -0.75
C ASP A 99 -15.72 -11.78 -1.05
N LYS A 100 -16.14 -12.41 -2.13
CA LYS A 100 -17.57 -12.44 -2.53
C LYS A 100 -18.48 -13.13 -1.51
N LYS A 101 -17.92 -13.97 -0.63
CA LYS A 101 -18.65 -14.65 0.45
C LYS A 101 -18.70 -13.81 1.74
N GLY A 102 -17.97 -12.69 1.79
CA GLY A 102 -17.83 -11.86 2.97
C GLY A 102 -16.73 -12.30 3.92
N ASP A 103 -15.89 -13.24 3.53
CA ASP A 103 -14.74 -13.69 4.32
C ASP A 103 -13.57 -12.71 4.19
N LEU A 104 -12.89 -12.45 5.30
CA LEU A 104 -11.75 -11.54 5.33
C LEU A 104 -10.47 -12.25 4.86
N ASN A 105 -9.89 -11.73 3.79
CA ASN A 105 -8.56 -12.10 3.32
C ASN A 105 -7.54 -11.07 3.78
N VAL A 106 -6.49 -11.54 4.42
CA VAL A 106 -5.35 -10.72 4.84
C VAL A 106 -4.13 -11.15 4.04
N PHE A 107 -3.51 -10.22 3.35
CA PHE A 107 -2.32 -10.50 2.54
C PHE A 107 -1.33 -9.34 2.62
N ASP A 108 -0.05 -9.66 2.44
CA ASP A 108 0.99 -8.64 2.45
C ASP A 108 1.17 -8.05 1.07
N GLN A 109 1.29 -6.74 1.01
CA GLN A 109 1.70 -6.00 -0.19
C GLN A 109 3.07 -5.37 0.02
N LEU A 110 3.90 -5.50 -0.98
CA LEU A 110 5.18 -4.83 -1.10
C LEU A 110 5.17 -4.06 -2.40
N GLY A 111 5.47 -2.78 -2.38
CA GLY A 111 5.41 -1.99 -3.59
C GLY A 111 6.13 -0.66 -3.50
N CYS A 112 6.10 0.04 -4.62
CA CYS A 112 6.60 1.39 -4.73
C CYS A 112 5.69 2.21 -5.65
N GLU A 113 5.65 3.51 -5.41
CA GLU A 113 4.84 4.46 -6.14
C GLU A 113 5.66 5.71 -6.46
N ILE A 114 5.48 6.23 -7.66
CA ILE A 114 5.92 7.59 -8.01
C ILE A 114 4.67 8.43 -8.22
N ILE A 115 4.45 9.39 -7.36
CA ILE A 115 3.28 10.26 -7.42
C ILE A 115 3.71 11.63 -7.93
N ASN A 116 2.94 12.17 -8.88
CA ASN A 116 3.20 13.43 -9.55
C ASN A 116 4.61 13.51 -10.17
N PRO A 117 4.94 12.59 -11.10
CA PRO A 117 6.27 12.50 -11.66
C PRO A 117 6.66 13.78 -12.40
N SER A 118 7.92 14.19 -12.24
CA SER A 118 8.46 15.41 -12.84
C SER A 118 8.79 15.28 -14.34
N ASN A 119 8.82 14.03 -14.85
CA ASN A 119 9.05 13.75 -16.27
C ASN A 119 8.18 12.58 -16.75
N ASN A 120 8.07 12.43 -18.08
CA ASN A 120 7.23 11.40 -18.71
C ASN A 120 7.85 9.99 -18.69
N ASN A 121 9.07 9.83 -18.17
CA ASN A 121 9.80 8.57 -18.17
C ASN A 121 9.72 7.82 -16.83
N ALA A 122 8.84 8.25 -15.91
CA ALA A 122 8.70 7.62 -14.60
C ALA A 122 8.36 6.13 -14.69
N SER A 123 7.50 5.74 -15.63
CA SER A 123 7.13 4.33 -15.84
C SER A 123 8.31 3.48 -16.29
N LEU A 124 9.15 4.00 -17.19
CA LEU A 124 10.37 3.32 -17.65
C LEU A 124 11.38 3.19 -16.50
N PHE A 125 11.53 4.23 -15.70
CA PHE A 125 12.37 4.19 -14.51
C PHE A 125 11.91 3.12 -13.51
N LEU A 126 10.61 2.98 -13.30
CA LEU A 126 10.05 1.92 -12.43
C LEU A 126 10.36 0.53 -12.97
N ILE A 127 10.13 0.32 -14.26
CA ILE A 127 10.39 -0.97 -14.91
C ILE A 127 11.87 -1.35 -14.77
N ASP A 128 12.78 -0.45 -15.11
CA ASP A 128 14.21 -0.68 -14.98
C ASP A 128 14.61 -0.96 -13.52
N SER A 129 14.02 -0.24 -12.56
CA SER A 129 14.28 -0.42 -11.14
C SER A 129 13.81 -1.78 -10.62
N ILE A 130 12.75 -2.35 -11.21
CA ILE A 130 12.22 -3.66 -10.82
C ILE A 130 13.01 -4.79 -11.47
N LEU A 131 13.42 -4.63 -12.72
CA LEU A 131 14.08 -5.69 -13.48
C LEU A 131 15.57 -5.85 -13.12
N GLU A 132 16.21 -4.80 -12.68
CA GLU A 132 17.66 -4.80 -12.39
C GLU A 132 18.12 -5.78 -11.29
N PRO A 133 17.35 -6.08 -10.23
CA PRO A 133 17.75 -7.03 -9.21
C PRO A 133 17.46 -8.49 -9.57
N ILE A 134 16.82 -8.73 -10.66
CA ILE A 134 16.50 -10.06 -11.15
C ILE A 134 17.58 -10.53 -12.14
#